data_169ee881b94ce15cd9ce57544bd8d8dc
#
_entry.id   169ee881b94ce15cd9ce57544bd8d8dc
#
_cell.length_a   1.000
_cell.length_b   1.000
_cell.length_c   1.000
_cell.angle_alpha   90.00
_cell.angle_beta   90.00
_cell.angle_gamma   90.00
#
_symmetry.space_group_name_H-M   'P 1'
#
loop_
_entity.id
_entity.type
_entity.pdbx_description
1 polymer ?
#
loop_
_entity_poly.entity_id
_entity_poly.type
_entity_poly.pdbx_seq_one_letter_code
_entity_poly.pdbx_strand_id
1 'polypeptide(L)'
;MSEFAGKLGLIVGVANKRSIAWAIAQATARRGARLALTYQGRFEEHVNELSQGLGEPALVLPCDVASDTDIDAVFAKVEQEFGGLDFVVHGAAFAPREELSAPFSNTSREGFRVALDVSAYSLIALTRGALPLMEKRGGGSVLTLTYLGSERVFPNYNVMGVAKAALEAAVRYLAADVGPKNVRVNAISAGPIKTLAASGISGFSNILGVYRDRAPLRRNVEAGEVGEAAAFLLSDAGKGVTGEVLMVDAGFHITGM
;
A
#
# COMPACT_ATOMS: atom_id res chain seq x y z
N MET A 1 -12.50 12.96 20.85
CA MET A 1 -11.17 13.25 20.26
C MET A 1 -11.10 12.51 18.92
N SER A 2 -10.45 13.10 17.94
CA SER A 2 -10.28 12.45 16.64
C SER A 2 -9.39 11.21 16.77
N GLU A 3 -9.72 10.11 16.09
CA GLU A 3 -9.07 8.79 16.22
C GLU A 3 -7.57 8.80 15.96
N PHE A 4 -7.11 9.72 15.08
CA PHE A 4 -5.70 9.90 14.72
C PHE A 4 -5.10 11.21 15.27
N ALA A 5 -5.75 11.86 16.25
CA ALA A 5 -5.20 13.08 16.83
C ALA A 5 -3.81 12.83 17.44
N GLY A 6 -2.79 13.57 16.98
CA GLY A 6 -1.40 13.43 17.39
C GLY A 6 -0.68 12.21 16.83
N LYS A 7 -1.27 11.46 15.89
CA LYS A 7 -0.63 10.35 15.18
C LYS A 7 0.15 10.87 13.97
N LEU A 8 1.31 10.27 13.75
CA LEU A 8 2.28 10.61 12.72
C LEU A 8 2.37 9.46 11.71
N GLY A 9 2.08 9.73 10.45
CA GLY A 9 2.02 8.69 9.41
C GLY A 9 2.92 8.96 8.21
N LEU A 10 3.49 7.91 7.63
CA LEU A 10 4.17 7.92 6.34
C LEU A 10 3.36 7.14 5.32
N ILE A 11 2.98 7.78 4.21
CA ILE A 11 2.25 7.16 3.09
C ILE A 11 3.17 7.10 1.87
N VAL A 12 3.56 5.89 1.47
CA VAL A 12 4.45 5.64 0.33
C VAL A 12 3.64 5.25 -0.90
N GLY A 13 3.98 5.84 -2.06
CA GLY A 13 3.37 5.47 -3.33
C GLY A 13 2.17 6.31 -3.75
N VAL A 14 2.08 7.56 -3.29
CA VAL A 14 1.10 8.53 -3.82
C VAL A 14 1.57 9.00 -5.20
N ALA A 15 0.71 8.86 -6.22
CA ALA A 15 0.99 9.33 -7.58
C ALA A 15 0.00 10.40 -8.06
N ASN A 16 -1.27 10.23 -7.73
CA ASN A 16 -2.34 11.18 -8.07
C ASN A 16 -3.60 10.91 -7.23
N LYS A 17 -4.66 11.72 -7.43
CA LYS A 17 -5.94 11.63 -6.72
C LYS A 17 -6.69 10.29 -6.86
N ARG A 18 -6.28 9.41 -7.80
CA ARG A 18 -6.86 8.07 -7.98
C ARG A 18 -6.06 6.97 -7.27
N SER A 19 -4.93 7.29 -6.66
CA SER A 19 -4.13 6.32 -5.89
C SER A 19 -4.91 5.85 -4.65
N ILE A 20 -4.88 4.55 -4.37
CA ILE A 20 -5.42 4.03 -3.10
C ILE A 20 -4.65 4.63 -1.92
N ALA A 21 -3.34 4.79 -2.04
CA ALA A 21 -2.50 5.46 -1.05
C ALA A 21 -3.00 6.89 -0.74
N TRP A 22 -3.48 7.63 -1.76
CA TRP A 22 -4.10 8.93 -1.55
C TRP A 22 -5.42 8.86 -0.78
N ALA A 23 -6.29 7.88 -1.08
CA ALA A 23 -7.53 7.68 -0.33
C ALA A 23 -7.26 7.34 1.14
N ILE A 24 -6.20 6.57 1.43
CA ILE A 24 -5.76 6.28 2.80
C ILE A 24 -5.23 7.55 3.49
N ALA A 25 -4.43 8.36 2.78
CA ALA A 25 -3.96 9.65 3.30
C ALA A 25 -5.14 10.56 3.69
N GLN A 26 -6.15 10.69 2.83
CA GLN A 26 -7.36 11.45 3.13
C GLN A 26 -8.13 10.89 4.34
N ALA A 27 -8.28 9.55 4.43
CA ALA A 27 -9.03 8.92 5.51
C ALA A 27 -8.38 9.12 6.87
N THR A 28 -7.04 9.06 6.94
CA THR A 28 -6.27 9.27 8.18
C THR A 28 -6.14 10.75 8.54
N ALA A 29 -5.88 11.64 7.56
CA ALA A 29 -5.79 13.08 7.78
C ALA A 29 -7.10 13.69 8.30
N ARG A 30 -8.27 13.31 7.70
CA ARG A 30 -9.59 13.75 8.21
C ARG A 30 -9.85 13.36 9.65
N ARG A 31 -9.15 12.34 10.15
CA ARG A 31 -9.20 11.87 11.53
C ARG A 31 -8.07 12.42 12.40
N GLY A 32 -7.31 13.41 11.91
CA GLY A 32 -6.34 14.18 12.68
C GLY A 32 -4.90 13.65 12.62
N ALA A 33 -4.55 12.75 11.69
CA ALA A 33 -3.16 12.36 11.46
C ALA A 33 -2.37 13.50 10.79
N ARG A 34 -1.13 13.72 11.23
CA ARG A 34 -0.12 14.47 10.50
C ARG A 34 0.66 13.53 9.59
N LEU A 35 0.85 13.88 8.32
CA LEU A 35 1.34 12.96 7.31
C LEU A 35 2.65 13.41 6.65
N ALA A 36 3.49 12.43 6.35
CA ALA A 36 4.49 12.51 5.29
C ALA A 36 4.00 11.67 4.10
N LEU A 37 4.14 12.20 2.89
CA LEU A 37 3.80 11.53 1.64
C LEU A 37 5.05 11.35 0.80
N THR A 38 5.18 10.21 0.10
CA THR A 38 6.27 10.07 -0.86
C THR A 38 5.76 9.99 -2.29
N TYR A 39 6.57 10.51 -3.19
CA TYR A 39 6.37 10.41 -4.64
C TYR A 39 7.60 9.82 -5.33
N GLN A 40 7.42 9.30 -6.54
CA GLN A 40 8.51 8.85 -7.40
C GLN A 40 8.57 9.70 -8.68
N GLY A 41 9.76 10.23 -9.00
CA GLY A 41 10.06 10.92 -10.25
C GLY A 41 9.08 12.08 -10.56
N ARG A 42 8.37 12.01 -11.68
CA ARG A 42 7.51 13.07 -12.25
C ARG A 42 6.24 13.41 -11.47
N PHE A 43 5.97 12.76 -10.35
CA PHE A 43 4.73 12.98 -9.59
C PHE A 43 4.84 14.06 -8.51
N GLU A 44 5.97 14.73 -8.40
CA GLU A 44 6.23 15.77 -7.38
C GLU A 44 5.15 16.85 -7.34
N GLU A 45 4.90 17.53 -8.46
CA GLU A 45 3.91 18.62 -8.53
C GLU A 45 2.52 18.16 -8.12
N HIS A 46 2.09 16.99 -8.61
CA HIS A 46 0.79 16.43 -8.28
C HIS A 46 0.66 16.11 -6.78
N VAL A 47 1.70 15.55 -6.17
CA VAL A 47 1.64 15.18 -4.75
C VAL A 47 1.73 16.41 -3.87
N ASN A 48 2.51 17.42 -4.25
CA ASN A 48 2.53 18.71 -3.57
C ASN A 48 1.17 19.41 -3.61
N GLU A 49 0.51 19.46 -4.77
CA GLU A 49 -0.85 20.00 -4.90
C GLU A 49 -1.86 19.25 -4.02
N LEU A 50 -1.83 17.91 -4.07
CA LEU A 50 -2.71 17.08 -3.25
C LEU A 50 -2.48 17.30 -1.74
N SER A 51 -1.23 17.44 -1.30
CA SER A 51 -0.88 17.62 0.11
C SER A 51 -1.53 18.85 0.73
N GLN A 52 -1.69 19.93 -0.04
CA GLN A 52 -2.36 21.15 0.40
C GLN A 52 -3.85 20.98 0.69
N GLY A 53 -4.48 19.95 0.11
CA GLY A 53 -5.87 19.57 0.37
C GLY A 53 -6.09 18.78 1.66
N LEU A 54 -5.04 18.39 2.37
CA LEU A 54 -5.11 17.79 3.70
C LEU A 54 -5.15 18.93 4.74
N GLY A 55 -6.02 18.86 5.72
CA GLY A 55 -6.24 19.95 6.68
C GLY A 55 -4.95 20.53 7.32
N GLU A 56 -3.93 19.70 7.56
CA GLU A 56 -2.55 20.10 7.83
C GLU A 56 -1.68 19.69 6.64
N PRO A 57 -0.88 20.58 6.04
CA PRO A 57 -0.03 20.25 4.91
C PRO A 57 0.94 19.11 5.24
N ALA A 58 0.98 18.11 4.36
CA ALA A 58 1.86 16.98 4.55
C ALA A 58 3.32 17.35 4.17
N LEU A 59 4.28 16.69 4.84
CA LEU A 59 5.66 16.65 4.37
C LEU A 59 5.72 15.82 3.09
N VAL A 60 6.23 16.37 1.99
CA VAL A 60 6.31 15.68 0.68
C VAL A 60 7.76 15.39 0.34
N LEU A 61 8.10 14.12 0.09
CA LEU A 61 9.46 13.64 -0.07
C LEU A 61 9.62 12.77 -1.32
N PRO A 62 10.73 12.88 -2.08
CA PRO A 62 11.05 11.92 -3.12
C PRO A 62 11.42 10.56 -2.50
N CYS A 63 11.02 9.47 -3.16
CA CYS A 63 11.42 8.12 -2.76
C CYS A 63 11.29 7.13 -3.93
N ASP A 64 12.39 6.57 -4.35
CA ASP A 64 12.40 5.32 -5.10
C ASP A 64 12.56 4.16 -4.11
N VAL A 65 11.55 3.31 -4.00
CA VAL A 65 11.57 2.18 -3.05
C VAL A 65 12.55 1.06 -3.46
N ALA A 66 13.14 1.14 -4.65
CA ALA A 66 14.23 0.28 -5.10
C ALA A 66 15.62 0.81 -4.67
N SER A 67 15.68 1.96 -3.99
CA SER A 67 16.91 2.62 -3.53
C SER A 67 16.93 2.66 -2.00
N ASP A 68 17.83 1.91 -1.37
CA ASP A 68 18.02 1.98 0.08
C ASP A 68 18.43 3.41 0.52
N THR A 69 19.22 4.12 -0.31
CA THR A 69 19.62 5.52 -0.03
C THR A 69 18.41 6.46 0.03
N ASP A 70 17.44 6.30 -0.87
CA ASP A 70 16.23 7.12 -0.87
C ASP A 70 15.36 6.80 0.35
N ILE A 71 15.23 5.51 0.68
CA ILE A 71 14.50 5.06 1.86
C ILE A 71 15.12 5.65 3.13
N ASP A 72 16.44 5.57 3.28
CA ASP A 72 17.16 6.12 4.43
C ASP A 72 16.98 7.64 4.52
N ALA A 73 17.05 8.36 3.40
CA ALA A 73 16.83 9.81 3.35
C ALA A 73 15.40 10.19 3.79
N VAL A 74 14.39 9.41 3.37
CA VAL A 74 12.99 9.61 3.81
C VAL A 74 12.88 9.47 5.32
N PHE A 75 13.41 8.39 5.91
CA PHE A 75 13.30 8.18 7.35
C PHE A 75 14.11 9.18 8.16
N ALA A 76 15.29 9.60 7.69
CA ALA A 76 16.06 10.68 8.32
C ALA A 76 15.26 12.01 8.35
N LYS A 77 14.58 12.33 7.23
CA LYS A 77 13.76 13.54 7.17
C LYS A 77 12.50 13.45 8.02
N VAL A 78 11.84 12.30 8.04
CA VAL A 78 10.68 12.02 8.92
C VAL A 78 11.10 12.11 10.39
N GLU A 79 12.26 11.58 10.77
CA GLU A 79 12.79 11.70 12.12
C GLU A 79 13.03 13.17 12.52
N GLN A 80 13.65 13.93 11.63
CA GLN A 80 13.93 15.37 11.86
C GLN A 80 12.64 16.17 12.09
N GLU A 81 11.58 15.92 11.30
CA GLU A 81 10.35 16.73 11.29
C GLU A 81 9.29 16.22 12.28
N PHE A 82 9.26 14.92 12.54
CA PHE A 82 8.22 14.26 13.36
C PHE A 82 8.76 13.72 14.68
N GLY A 83 10.04 13.36 14.74
CA GLY A 83 10.66 12.75 15.93
C GLY A 83 10.26 11.29 16.18
N GLY A 84 9.26 10.77 15.48
CA GLY A 84 8.76 9.40 15.60
C GLY A 84 7.70 9.10 14.55
N LEU A 85 7.15 7.87 14.57
CA LEU A 85 6.18 7.42 13.59
C LEU A 85 5.16 6.45 14.22
N ASP A 86 3.88 6.64 13.97
CA ASP A 86 2.82 5.75 14.45
C ASP A 86 2.38 4.74 13.39
N PHE A 87 2.47 5.10 12.11
CA PHE A 87 2.11 4.17 11.04
C PHE A 87 2.82 4.43 9.70
N VAL A 88 2.95 3.35 8.91
CA VAL A 88 3.44 3.38 7.53
C VAL A 88 2.45 2.69 6.61
N VAL A 89 2.18 3.30 5.45
CA VAL A 89 1.43 2.68 4.35
C VAL A 89 2.38 2.45 3.17
N HIS A 90 2.58 1.18 2.83
CA HIS A 90 3.31 0.74 1.65
C HIS A 90 2.35 0.60 0.48
N GLY A 91 2.30 1.59 -0.41
CA GLY A 91 1.47 1.62 -1.60
C GLY A 91 2.24 1.45 -2.92
N ALA A 92 3.54 1.07 -2.85
CA ALA A 92 4.37 0.88 -4.03
C ALA A 92 4.15 -0.50 -4.66
N ALA A 93 4.06 -0.55 -5.99
CA ALA A 93 4.06 -1.77 -6.77
C ALA A 93 4.42 -1.45 -8.22
N PHE A 94 5.27 -2.27 -8.82
CA PHE A 94 5.67 -2.11 -10.22
C PHE A 94 6.09 -3.45 -10.83
N ALA A 95 5.73 -3.64 -12.10
CA ALA A 95 6.34 -4.62 -12.99
C ALA A 95 6.45 -4.01 -14.40
N PRO A 96 7.49 -4.34 -15.19
CA PRO A 96 7.56 -3.93 -16.58
C PRO A 96 6.33 -4.41 -17.36
N ARG A 97 5.81 -3.58 -18.25
CA ARG A 97 4.55 -3.86 -18.96
C ARG A 97 4.59 -5.12 -19.81
N GLU A 98 5.72 -5.40 -20.41
CA GLU A 98 5.98 -6.61 -21.20
C GLU A 98 5.82 -7.87 -20.36
N GLU A 99 6.20 -7.85 -19.09
CA GLU A 99 6.07 -8.98 -18.16
C GLU A 99 4.63 -9.27 -17.74
N LEU A 100 3.75 -8.29 -17.90
CA LEU A 100 2.32 -8.44 -17.65
C LEU A 100 1.55 -8.97 -18.86
N SER A 101 2.00 -8.62 -20.07
CA SER A 101 1.29 -8.92 -21.34
C SER A 101 1.79 -10.16 -22.06
N ALA A 102 3.04 -10.58 -21.88
CA ALA A 102 3.61 -11.78 -22.48
C ALA A 102 3.08 -13.06 -21.78
N PRO A 103 3.20 -14.26 -22.39
CA PRO A 103 2.98 -15.52 -21.68
C PRO A 103 3.84 -15.60 -20.42
N PHE A 104 3.25 -16.02 -19.29
CA PHE A 104 3.97 -16.05 -18.00
C PHE A 104 5.26 -16.88 -18.05
N SER A 105 5.30 -17.97 -18.82
CA SER A 105 6.49 -18.80 -19.02
C SER A 105 7.67 -18.05 -19.65
N ASN A 106 7.42 -16.91 -20.27
CA ASN A 106 8.44 -16.06 -20.89
C ASN A 106 8.93 -14.94 -19.97
N THR A 107 8.48 -14.91 -18.70
CA THR A 107 8.92 -13.90 -17.73
C THR A 107 10.44 -13.87 -17.67
N SER A 108 11.02 -12.71 -17.89
CA SER A 108 12.47 -12.52 -17.86
C SER A 108 13.00 -12.55 -16.42
N ARG A 109 14.26 -12.96 -16.25
CA ARG A 109 14.92 -12.93 -14.93
C ARG A 109 14.93 -11.51 -14.35
N GLU A 110 15.19 -10.51 -15.19
CA GLU A 110 15.25 -9.11 -14.76
C GLU A 110 13.85 -8.57 -14.43
N GLY A 111 12.84 -8.84 -15.25
CA GLY A 111 11.46 -8.45 -14.95
C GLY A 111 10.93 -9.08 -13.66
N PHE A 112 11.26 -10.36 -13.42
CA PHE A 112 10.96 -11.04 -12.17
C PHE A 112 11.64 -10.35 -10.97
N ARG A 113 12.96 -10.07 -11.08
CA ARG A 113 13.72 -9.38 -10.04
C ARG A 113 13.11 -8.02 -9.71
N VAL A 114 12.86 -7.19 -10.72
CA VAL A 114 12.28 -5.84 -10.52
C VAL A 114 10.89 -5.91 -9.89
N ALA A 115 10.03 -6.83 -10.34
CA ALA A 115 8.68 -6.97 -9.79
C ALA A 115 8.69 -7.34 -8.30
N LEU A 116 9.56 -8.27 -7.89
CA LEU A 116 9.68 -8.68 -6.49
C LEU A 116 10.37 -7.61 -5.63
N ASP A 117 11.40 -6.97 -6.15
CA ASP A 117 12.14 -5.93 -5.47
C ASP A 117 11.22 -4.76 -5.10
N VAL A 118 10.56 -4.17 -6.12
CA VAL A 118 9.69 -3.02 -5.91
C VAL A 118 8.38 -3.36 -5.19
N SER A 119 7.81 -4.55 -5.43
CA SER A 119 6.44 -4.85 -4.96
C SER A 119 6.38 -5.76 -3.73
N ALA A 120 7.49 -6.32 -3.28
CA ALA A 120 7.54 -7.18 -2.09
C ALA A 120 8.70 -6.82 -1.16
N TYR A 121 9.96 -6.78 -1.64
CA TYR A 121 11.11 -6.48 -0.77
C TYR A 121 11.02 -5.08 -0.18
N SER A 122 10.53 -4.10 -0.91
CA SER A 122 10.40 -2.72 -0.43
C SER A 122 9.54 -2.59 0.84
N LEU A 123 8.57 -3.49 1.09
CA LEU A 123 7.84 -3.55 2.35
C LEU A 123 8.80 -3.86 3.52
N ILE A 124 9.73 -4.80 3.32
CA ILE A 124 10.73 -5.18 4.33
C ILE A 124 11.65 -3.99 4.60
N ALA A 125 12.17 -3.35 3.55
CA ALA A 125 13.05 -2.19 3.65
C ALA A 125 12.39 -1.01 4.37
N LEU A 126 11.15 -0.67 4.01
CA LEU A 126 10.37 0.39 4.66
C LEU A 126 10.05 0.06 6.12
N THR A 127 9.70 -1.19 6.43
CA THR A 127 9.45 -1.60 7.81
C THR A 127 10.71 -1.49 8.66
N ARG A 128 11.87 -1.92 8.12
CA ARG A 128 13.18 -1.78 8.78
C ARG A 128 13.51 -0.32 9.11
N GLY A 129 13.31 0.60 8.16
CA GLY A 129 13.55 2.02 8.37
C GLY A 129 12.56 2.66 9.35
N ALA A 130 11.30 2.23 9.35
CA ALA A 130 10.26 2.75 10.23
C ALA A 130 10.41 2.29 11.70
N LEU A 131 10.95 1.09 11.92
CA LEU A 131 10.94 0.43 13.22
C LEU A 131 11.55 1.27 14.35
N PRO A 132 12.73 1.90 14.21
CA PRO A 132 13.29 2.75 15.28
C PRO A 132 12.37 3.94 15.64
N LEU A 133 11.68 4.52 14.66
CA LEU A 133 10.78 5.65 14.86
C LEU A 133 9.46 5.21 15.51
N MET A 134 8.99 4.00 15.21
CA MET A 134 7.82 3.40 15.85
C MET A 134 8.13 3.02 17.30
N GLU A 135 9.32 2.48 17.58
CA GLU A 135 9.73 2.16 18.95
C GLU A 135 9.76 3.40 19.86
N LYS A 136 10.15 4.58 19.35
CA LYS A 136 10.09 5.86 20.06
C LYS A 136 8.65 6.26 20.44
N ARG A 137 7.64 5.75 19.69
CA ARG A 137 6.22 6.01 19.93
C ARG A 137 5.55 4.88 20.74
N GLY A 138 6.32 3.83 21.14
CA GLY A 138 5.80 2.68 21.89
C GLY A 138 5.13 1.62 21.02
N GLY A 139 5.37 1.64 19.73
CA GLY A 139 4.82 0.71 18.73
C GLY A 139 4.25 1.43 17.51
N GLY A 140 3.60 0.67 16.62
CA GLY A 140 3.04 1.25 15.40
C GLY A 140 2.25 0.26 14.54
N SER A 141 1.89 0.69 13.34
CA SER A 141 1.18 -0.14 12.37
C SER A 141 1.73 0.05 10.95
N VAL A 142 2.07 -1.06 10.29
CA VAL A 142 2.46 -1.10 8.88
C VAL A 142 1.33 -1.72 8.08
N LEU A 143 0.93 -1.07 6.99
CA LEU A 143 -0.10 -1.54 6.08
C LEU A 143 0.43 -1.60 4.66
N THR A 144 0.16 -2.69 3.95
CA THR A 144 0.43 -2.80 2.51
C THR A 144 -0.83 -3.08 1.71
N LEU A 145 -0.73 -2.93 0.39
CA LEU A 145 -1.81 -3.16 -0.56
C LEU A 145 -1.49 -4.38 -1.43
N THR A 146 -2.38 -5.35 -1.40
CA THR A 146 -2.31 -6.55 -2.24
C THR A 146 -3.54 -6.70 -3.12
N TYR A 147 -3.63 -7.82 -3.84
CA TYR A 147 -4.72 -8.13 -4.74
C TYR A 147 -4.93 -9.65 -4.80
N LEU A 148 -6.17 -10.08 -4.98
CA LEU A 148 -6.58 -11.50 -5.09
C LEU A 148 -5.77 -12.29 -6.14
N GLY A 149 -5.07 -11.60 -7.04
CA GLY A 149 -4.11 -12.20 -7.96
C GLY A 149 -2.91 -12.92 -7.31
N SER A 150 -2.70 -12.76 -6.00
CA SER A 150 -1.76 -13.55 -5.20
C SER A 150 -2.20 -15.02 -5.04
N GLU A 151 -3.52 -15.27 -5.02
CA GLU A 151 -4.13 -16.58 -4.79
C GLU A 151 -4.77 -17.20 -6.05
N ARG A 152 -5.25 -16.34 -6.95
CA ARG A 152 -5.97 -16.74 -8.16
C ARG A 152 -5.34 -16.13 -9.40
N VAL A 153 -5.36 -16.88 -10.50
CA VAL A 153 -4.83 -16.39 -11.78
C VAL A 153 -5.80 -15.39 -12.40
N PHE A 154 -5.28 -14.19 -12.68
CA PHE A 154 -5.95 -13.16 -13.47
C PHE A 154 -5.21 -12.95 -14.78
N PRO A 155 -5.91 -12.84 -15.93
CA PRO A 155 -5.28 -12.54 -17.21
C PRO A 155 -4.48 -11.24 -17.14
N ASN A 156 -3.27 -11.25 -17.70
CA ASN A 156 -2.37 -10.08 -17.77
C ASN A 156 -1.92 -9.52 -16.40
N TYR A 157 -1.98 -10.34 -15.35
CA TYR A 157 -1.41 -9.99 -14.04
C TYR A 157 -0.06 -10.67 -13.79
N ASN A 158 0.12 -11.87 -14.29
CA ASN A 158 1.38 -12.63 -14.44
C ASN A 158 2.34 -12.48 -13.24
N VAL A 159 3.56 -11.95 -13.47
CA VAL A 159 4.60 -11.80 -12.44
C VAL A 159 4.15 -10.97 -11.24
N MET A 160 3.21 -10.05 -11.43
CA MET A 160 2.66 -9.28 -10.32
C MET A 160 1.88 -10.16 -9.34
N GLY A 161 1.20 -11.22 -9.81
CA GLY A 161 0.56 -12.20 -8.93
C GLY A 161 1.57 -12.89 -8.02
N VAL A 162 2.72 -13.29 -8.57
CA VAL A 162 3.82 -13.88 -7.79
C VAL A 162 4.39 -12.87 -6.79
N ALA A 163 4.59 -11.62 -7.21
CA ALA A 163 5.07 -10.56 -6.32
C ALA A 163 4.09 -10.28 -5.17
N LYS A 164 2.77 -10.30 -5.44
CA LYS A 164 1.75 -10.13 -4.39
C LYS A 164 1.70 -11.32 -3.42
N ALA A 165 1.88 -12.55 -3.89
CA ALA A 165 2.00 -13.72 -3.02
C ALA A 165 3.24 -13.62 -2.10
N ALA A 166 4.38 -13.19 -2.64
CA ALA A 166 5.59 -12.92 -1.85
C ALA A 166 5.37 -11.79 -0.83
N LEU A 167 4.66 -10.72 -1.22
CA LEU A 167 4.31 -9.60 -0.34
C LEU A 167 3.45 -10.07 0.85
N GLU A 168 2.43 -10.90 0.60
CA GLU A 168 1.58 -11.45 1.67
C GLU A 168 2.32 -12.41 2.60
N ALA A 169 3.26 -13.18 2.07
CA ALA A 169 4.17 -13.96 2.89
C ALA A 169 5.03 -13.03 3.77
N ALA A 170 5.61 -11.96 3.20
CA ALA A 170 6.40 -10.98 3.94
C ALA A 170 5.59 -10.30 5.07
N VAL A 171 4.30 -10.01 4.86
CA VAL A 171 3.41 -9.49 5.92
C VAL A 171 3.40 -10.41 7.14
N ARG A 172 3.23 -11.72 6.94
CA ARG A 172 3.19 -12.69 8.04
C ARG A 172 4.53 -12.82 8.78
N TYR A 173 5.63 -12.88 8.04
CA TYR A 173 6.96 -12.95 8.65
C TYR A 173 7.33 -11.67 9.40
N LEU A 174 7.04 -10.48 8.82
CA LEU A 174 7.24 -9.20 9.50
C LEU A 174 6.37 -9.07 10.75
N ALA A 175 5.09 -9.47 10.68
CA ALA A 175 4.19 -9.43 11.82
C ALA A 175 4.72 -10.26 13.01
N ALA A 176 5.30 -11.43 12.74
CA ALA A 176 5.92 -12.27 13.76
C ALA A 176 7.22 -11.66 14.30
N ASP A 177 8.05 -11.07 13.45
CA ASP A 177 9.35 -10.50 13.81
C ASP A 177 9.20 -9.21 14.64
N VAL A 178 8.34 -8.27 14.20
CA VAL A 178 8.22 -6.95 14.86
C VAL A 178 7.10 -6.89 15.91
N GLY A 179 6.27 -7.93 16.01
CA GLY A 179 5.18 -8.01 16.99
C GLY A 179 5.63 -7.82 18.44
N PRO A 180 6.76 -8.41 18.90
CA PRO A 180 7.30 -8.17 20.25
C PRO A 180 7.63 -6.71 20.56
N LYS A 181 7.78 -5.87 19.52
CA LYS A 181 8.02 -4.42 19.62
C LYS A 181 6.72 -3.60 19.55
N ASN A 182 5.57 -4.26 19.69
CA ASN A 182 4.24 -3.65 19.56
C ASN A 182 4.00 -2.99 18.20
N VAL A 183 4.59 -3.56 17.12
CA VAL A 183 4.36 -3.13 15.73
C VAL A 183 3.55 -4.18 15.01
N ARG A 184 2.43 -3.76 14.41
CA ARG A 184 1.52 -4.61 13.65
C ARG A 184 1.80 -4.47 12.15
N VAL A 185 1.69 -5.57 11.41
CA VAL A 185 1.87 -5.56 9.95
C VAL A 185 0.69 -6.28 9.30
N ASN A 186 -0.05 -5.59 8.45
CA ASN A 186 -1.22 -6.13 7.76
C ASN A 186 -1.23 -5.75 6.28
N ALA A 187 -2.09 -6.40 5.52
CA ALA A 187 -2.38 -6.07 4.14
C ALA A 187 -3.88 -5.84 3.90
N ILE A 188 -4.21 -5.04 2.90
CA ILE A 188 -5.56 -5.00 2.33
C ILE A 188 -5.47 -5.54 0.90
N SER A 189 -6.26 -6.58 0.62
CA SER A 189 -6.54 -7.07 -0.73
C SER A 189 -7.74 -6.30 -1.27
N ALA A 190 -7.46 -5.25 -2.04
CA ALA A 190 -8.49 -4.39 -2.62
C ALA A 190 -9.06 -5.01 -3.91
N GLY A 191 -10.36 -4.89 -4.14
CA GLY A 191 -10.95 -5.12 -5.45
C GLY A 191 -10.38 -4.18 -6.51
N PRO A 192 -10.69 -4.40 -7.80
CA PRO A 192 -10.11 -3.61 -8.88
C PRO A 192 -10.60 -2.16 -8.83
N ILE A 193 -9.65 -1.24 -8.74
CA ILE A 193 -9.87 0.21 -8.71
C ILE A 193 -9.09 0.85 -9.88
N LYS A 194 -9.69 1.81 -10.57
CA LYS A 194 -9.08 2.54 -11.70
C LYS A 194 -7.95 3.46 -11.23
N THR A 195 -6.81 2.89 -10.87
CA THR A 195 -5.59 3.61 -10.53
C THR A 195 -4.68 3.78 -11.74
N LEU A 196 -3.60 4.57 -11.60
CA LEU A 196 -2.56 4.66 -12.62
C LEU A 196 -1.86 3.30 -12.84
N ALA A 197 -1.54 2.59 -11.78
CA ALA A 197 -0.95 1.24 -11.86
C ALA A 197 -1.87 0.26 -12.61
N ALA A 198 -3.17 0.27 -12.33
CA ALA A 198 -4.15 -0.57 -12.99
C ALA A 198 -4.28 -0.30 -14.50
N SER A 199 -3.97 0.92 -14.96
CA SER A 199 -3.98 1.27 -16.39
C SER A 199 -2.92 0.55 -17.21
N GLY A 200 -1.88 0.00 -16.58
CA GLY A 200 -0.86 -0.84 -17.21
C GLY A 200 -1.34 -2.27 -17.53
N ILE A 201 -2.46 -2.71 -16.95
CA ILE A 201 -3.00 -4.07 -17.11
C ILE A 201 -3.93 -4.09 -18.32
N SER A 202 -3.56 -4.86 -19.35
CA SER A 202 -4.41 -5.07 -20.55
C SER A 202 -5.73 -5.74 -20.16
N GLY A 203 -6.86 -5.21 -20.66
CA GLY A 203 -8.17 -5.78 -20.35
C GLY A 203 -8.72 -5.44 -18.95
N PHE A 204 -8.15 -4.47 -18.25
CA PHE A 204 -8.60 -4.08 -16.90
C PHE A 204 -10.10 -3.73 -16.83
N SER A 205 -10.66 -3.14 -17.89
CA SER A 205 -12.10 -2.86 -17.97
C SER A 205 -12.96 -4.11 -17.90
N ASN A 206 -12.50 -5.25 -18.44
CA ASN A 206 -13.21 -6.53 -18.35
C ASN A 206 -13.18 -7.05 -16.91
N ILE A 207 -12.07 -6.89 -16.20
CA ILE A 207 -11.95 -7.25 -14.78
C ILE A 207 -12.99 -6.47 -13.97
N LEU A 208 -13.12 -5.16 -14.18
CA LEU A 208 -14.13 -4.35 -13.51
C LEU A 208 -15.56 -4.82 -13.80
N GLY A 209 -15.85 -5.22 -15.05
CA GLY A 209 -17.14 -5.80 -15.41
C GLY A 209 -17.44 -7.09 -14.65
N VAL A 210 -16.48 -8.02 -14.63
CA VAL A 210 -16.62 -9.29 -13.91
C VAL A 210 -16.86 -9.09 -12.42
N TYR A 211 -16.13 -8.18 -11.77
CA TYR A 211 -16.33 -7.88 -10.35
C TYR A 211 -17.71 -7.29 -10.09
N ARG A 212 -18.14 -6.29 -10.87
CA ARG A 212 -19.47 -5.68 -10.74
C ARG A 212 -20.58 -6.72 -10.87
N ASP A 213 -20.46 -7.65 -11.82
CA ASP A 213 -21.51 -8.61 -12.15
C ASP A 213 -21.54 -9.83 -11.23
N ARG A 214 -20.40 -10.16 -10.57
CA ARG A 214 -20.25 -11.39 -9.75
C ARG A 214 -20.06 -11.13 -8.26
N ALA A 215 -19.52 -9.98 -7.85
CA ALA A 215 -19.38 -9.67 -6.43
C ALA A 215 -20.76 -9.72 -5.73
N PRO A 216 -20.85 -10.24 -4.51
CA PRO A 216 -22.08 -10.25 -3.72
C PRO A 216 -22.77 -8.89 -3.63
N LEU A 217 -22.01 -7.80 -3.48
CA LEU A 217 -22.58 -6.45 -3.43
C LEU A 217 -22.93 -5.87 -4.82
N ARG A 218 -22.71 -6.62 -5.92
CA ARG A 218 -23.04 -6.23 -7.30
C ARG A 218 -22.49 -4.89 -7.74
N ARG A 219 -21.31 -4.54 -7.24
CA ARG A 219 -20.58 -3.32 -7.59
C ARG A 219 -19.09 -3.51 -7.41
N ASN A 220 -18.31 -2.61 -7.99
CA ASN A 220 -16.90 -2.48 -7.64
C ASN A 220 -16.74 -1.73 -6.31
N VAL A 221 -15.63 -1.98 -5.63
CA VAL A 221 -15.20 -1.21 -4.47
C VAL A 221 -14.61 0.14 -4.92
N GLU A 222 -14.74 1.15 -4.09
CA GLU A 222 -14.16 2.47 -4.30
C GLU A 222 -12.90 2.68 -3.44
N ALA A 223 -11.98 3.55 -3.89
CA ALA A 223 -10.75 3.83 -3.16
C ALA A 223 -11.02 4.36 -1.74
N GLY A 224 -12.09 5.13 -1.56
CA GLY A 224 -12.51 5.63 -0.23
C GLY A 224 -12.86 4.51 0.74
N GLU A 225 -13.51 3.43 0.28
CA GLU A 225 -13.85 2.28 1.14
C GLU A 225 -12.59 1.55 1.60
N VAL A 226 -11.57 1.44 0.72
CA VAL A 226 -10.25 0.92 1.10
C VAL A 226 -9.57 1.86 2.09
N GLY A 227 -9.71 3.18 1.92
CA GLY A 227 -9.23 4.19 2.87
C GLY A 227 -9.82 4.03 4.27
N GLU A 228 -11.14 3.77 4.37
CA GLU A 228 -11.82 3.53 5.65
C GLU A 228 -11.35 2.24 6.33
N ALA A 229 -11.23 1.14 5.58
CA ALA A 229 -10.69 -0.13 6.08
C ALA A 229 -9.23 0.01 6.54
N ALA A 230 -8.43 0.78 5.80
CA ALA A 230 -7.06 1.11 6.17
C ALA A 230 -7.01 1.91 7.49
N ALA A 231 -7.88 2.91 7.65
CA ALA A 231 -7.96 3.67 8.90
C ALA A 231 -8.24 2.76 10.09
N PHE A 232 -9.15 1.79 9.98
CA PHE A 232 -9.38 0.78 11.03
C PHE A 232 -8.10 0.01 11.36
N LEU A 233 -7.41 -0.56 10.36
CA LEU A 233 -6.18 -1.36 10.60
C LEU A 233 -5.02 -0.53 11.16
N LEU A 234 -4.95 0.76 10.82
CA LEU A 234 -3.89 1.66 11.28
C LEU A 234 -4.16 2.24 12.67
N SER A 235 -5.41 2.29 13.11
CA SER A 235 -5.82 2.88 14.38
C SER A 235 -5.74 1.89 15.55
N ASP A 236 -6.04 2.40 16.77
CA ASP A 236 -6.13 1.60 17.98
C ASP A 236 -7.34 0.63 17.95
N ALA A 237 -8.35 0.87 17.09
CA ALA A 237 -9.43 -0.07 16.88
C ALA A 237 -8.96 -1.40 16.29
N GLY A 238 -7.89 -1.37 15.48
CA GLY A 238 -7.25 -2.55 14.89
C GLY A 238 -6.14 -3.17 15.74
N LYS A 239 -5.94 -2.78 17.02
CA LYS A 239 -4.80 -3.21 17.84
C LYS A 239 -4.64 -4.72 18.03
N GLY A 240 -5.71 -5.48 17.88
CA GLY A 240 -5.70 -6.95 17.97
C GLY A 240 -5.42 -7.65 16.63
N VAL A 241 -5.17 -6.92 15.53
CA VAL A 241 -5.03 -7.47 14.17
C VAL A 241 -3.60 -7.28 13.69
N THR A 242 -2.90 -8.40 13.42
CA THR A 242 -1.57 -8.41 12.79
C THR A 242 -1.37 -9.69 11.98
N GLY A 243 -0.60 -9.61 10.89
CA GLY A 243 -0.36 -10.73 9.97
C GLY A 243 -1.54 -11.03 9.02
N GLU A 244 -2.56 -10.18 9.00
CA GLU A 244 -3.82 -10.39 8.30
C GLU A 244 -3.80 -9.79 6.88
N VAL A 245 -4.53 -10.43 5.97
CA VAL A 245 -4.88 -9.91 4.65
C VAL A 245 -6.37 -9.66 4.60
N LEU A 246 -6.78 -8.42 4.86
CA LEU A 246 -8.19 -8.02 4.86
C LEU A 246 -8.72 -7.83 3.44
N MET A 247 -9.75 -8.59 3.07
CA MET A 247 -10.41 -8.45 1.78
C MET A 247 -11.36 -7.26 1.77
N VAL A 248 -11.14 -6.32 0.83
CA VAL A 248 -12.02 -5.16 0.59
C VAL A 248 -12.35 -5.14 -0.90
N ASP A 249 -13.25 -6.01 -1.34
CA ASP A 249 -13.53 -6.32 -2.74
C ASP A 249 -15.01 -6.54 -3.07
N ALA A 250 -15.90 -6.00 -2.26
CA ALA A 250 -17.34 -6.19 -2.35
C ALA A 250 -17.78 -7.69 -2.22
N GLY A 251 -16.93 -8.52 -1.62
CA GLY A 251 -17.15 -9.96 -1.40
C GLY A 251 -16.79 -10.85 -2.60
N PHE A 252 -16.13 -10.31 -3.62
CA PHE A 252 -15.81 -11.09 -4.82
C PHE A 252 -14.97 -12.35 -4.52
N HIS A 253 -14.03 -12.27 -3.58
CA HIS A 253 -13.12 -13.37 -3.24
C HIS A 253 -13.83 -14.67 -2.81
N ILE A 254 -15.06 -14.58 -2.24
CA ILE A 254 -15.81 -15.76 -1.79
C ILE A 254 -16.55 -16.48 -2.92
N THR A 255 -16.61 -15.89 -4.13
CA THR A 255 -17.38 -16.44 -5.24
C THR A 255 -16.57 -17.49 -5.99
N GLY A 256 -17.16 -18.64 -6.28
CA GLY A 256 -16.53 -19.72 -7.03
C GLY A 256 -16.61 -19.52 -8.55
N MET A 257 -17.77 -19.17 -9.08
CA MET A 257 -18.04 -18.94 -10.51
C MET A 257 -18.97 -17.75 -10.71
#